data_491070a8e37c2a57df7cd90d79ac4fbb
#
_entry.id   491070a8e37c2a57df7cd90d79ac4fbb
#
_cell.length_a   1.000
_cell.length_b   1.000
_cell.length_c   1.000
_cell.angle_alpha   90.00
_cell.angle_beta   90.00
_cell.angle_gamma   90.00
#
_symmetry.space_group_name_H-M   'P 1'
#
loop_
_entity.id
_entity.type
_entity.pdbx_description
1 polymer ?
#
loop_
_entity_poly.entity_id
_entity_poly.type
_entity_poly.pdbx_seq_one_letter_code
_entity_poly.pdbx_strand_id
1 'polypeptide(L)'
;SQQFTQGNISATQNPMDLAINGGGFFQVTDGANPALYSRNGQFKVDRDGYVVNNDGLRLVGYQADPTGIILPGNAAALRLPTAGIEPQATTEIEMEMNLDARSATTAPTVGPAIDFTDPTTYNSATSMTVFDVLGQDVAVTYYFQKAATDTWNVFVTANGTPINGTAAAPLPSTTITFPPNGGAPTAPVGPVSIDIPATTNVNGAQTRPILGVQLDVDGARQFGSPFGVTNLSQDGYAPGQLTAVAVESDGILMAR
;
A
#
# COMPACT_ATOMS: atom_id res chain seq x y z
N SER A 1 -32.67 44.45 1.44
CA SER A 1 -31.39 43.72 1.62
C SER A 1 -31.69 42.28 2.00
N GLN A 2 -31.15 41.34 1.29
CA GLN A 2 -31.21 39.93 1.69
C GLN A 2 -30.32 39.73 2.92
N GLN A 3 -30.89 39.26 4.04
CA GLN A 3 -30.15 38.88 5.23
C GLN A 3 -29.98 37.36 5.20
N PHE A 4 -28.76 36.91 5.06
CA PHE A 4 -28.40 35.49 5.16
C PHE A 4 -28.00 35.19 6.61
N THR A 5 -29.01 34.90 7.45
CA THR A 5 -28.76 34.35 8.79
C THR A 5 -28.68 32.82 8.72
N GLN A 6 -27.80 32.25 9.53
CA GLN A 6 -27.64 30.80 9.61
C GLN A 6 -28.91 30.18 10.21
N GLY A 7 -29.49 29.20 9.52
CA GLY A 7 -30.56 28.33 10.05
C GLY A 7 -30.03 27.25 10.95
N ASN A 8 -30.93 26.52 11.61
CA ASN A 8 -30.56 25.34 12.38
C ASN A 8 -30.04 24.22 11.44
N ILE A 9 -28.91 23.64 11.80
CA ILE A 9 -28.37 22.46 11.11
C ILE A 9 -29.03 21.23 11.71
N SER A 10 -29.72 20.43 10.90
CA SER A 10 -30.27 19.14 11.28
C SER A 10 -29.49 18.01 10.57
N ALA A 11 -29.17 16.96 11.33
CA ALA A 11 -28.54 15.77 10.73
C ALA A 11 -29.58 14.99 9.91
N THR A 12 -29.20 14.59 8.71
CA THR A 12 -29.94 13.67 7.85
C THR A 12 -29.25 12.31 7.84
N GLN A 13 -29.92 11.28 7.32
CA GLN A 13 -29.30 9.96 7.13
C GLN A 13 -28.56 9.82 5.79
N ASN A 14 -28.52 10.88 4.98
CA ASN A 14 -27.84 10.88 3.70
C ASN A 14 -26.41 11.45 3.88
N PRO A 15 -25.37 10.65 3.67
CA PRO A 15 -23.98 11.10 3.84
C PRO A 15 -23.53 12.17 2.85
N MET A 16 -24.34 12.42 1.80
CA MET A 16 -24.07 13.47 0.79
C MET A 16 -24.81 14.77 1.08
N ASP A 17 -25.56 14.87 2.17
CA ASP A 17 -26.18 16.13 2.61
C ASP A 17 -25.17 16.92 3.44
N LEU A 18 -24.71 18.03 2.91
CA LEU A 18 -23.68 18.87 3.49
C LEU A 18 -24.26 20.18 4.02
N ALA A 19 -23.79 20.65 5.15
CA ALA A 19 -24.13 21.95 5.69
C ALA A 19 -22.88 22.73 6.06
N ILE A 20 -22.80 23.99 5.59
CA ILE A 20 -21.72 24.89 5.98
C ILE A 20 -22.08 25.54 7.31
N ASN A 21 -21.29 25.31 8.35
CA ASN A 21 -21.39 25.98 9.64
C ASN A 21 -20.66 27.33 9.55
N GLY A 22 -21.40 28.42 9.58
CA GLY A 22 -20.85 29.77 9.41
C GLY A 22 -21.12 30.42 8.06
N GLY A 23 -20.28 31.36 7.67
CA GLY A 23 -20.35 32.06 6.39
C GLY A 23 -19.75 31.23 5.26
N GLY A 24 -20.25 31.41 4.02
CA GLY A 24 -19.69 30.76 2.82
C GLY A 24 -20.75 30.11 1.95
N PHE A 25 -20.33 29.55 0.82
CA PHE A 25 -21.19 28.92 -0.17
C PHE A 25 -20.46 27.71 -0.77
N PHE A 26 -21.19 26.70 -1.16
CA PHE A 26 -20.70 25.67 -2.06
C PHE A 26 -20.49 26.27 -3.45
N GLN A 27 -19.33 26.04 -4.03
CA GLN A 27 -19.05 26.39 -5.40
C GLN A 27 -19.50 25.25 -6.31
N VAL A 28 -20.30 25.55 -7.32
CA VAL A 28 -20.79 24.57 -8.27
C VAL A 28 -20.59 25.08 -9.70
N THR A 29 -20.51 24.16 -10.66
CA THR A 29 -20.29 24.50 -12.07
C THR A 29 -21.07 23.58 -13.00
N ASP A 30 -21.47 24.10 -14.15
CA ASP A 30 -21.99 23.33 -15.28
C ASP A 30 -20.89 22.94 -16.27
N GLY A 31 -19.64 23.37 -16.02
CA GLY A 31 -18.47 23.11 -16.88
C GLY A 31 -18.29 24.11 -18.03
N ALA A 32 -19.26 24.95 -18.32
CA ALA A 32 -19.23 25.90 -19.44
C ALA A 32 -19.20 27.37 -19.00
N ASN A 33 -19.83 27.66 -17.87
CA ASN A 33 -20.02 29.00 -17.34
C ASN A 33 -19.15 29.31 -16.12
N PRO A 34 -19.00 30.56 -15.71
CA PRO A 34 -18.36 30.92 -14.45
C PRO A 34 -18.98 30.17 -13.27
N ALA A 35 -18.17 29.94 -12.23
CA ALA A 35 -18.61 29.24 -11.03
C ALA A 35 -19.86 29.90 -10.41
N LEU A 36 -20.84 29.08 -10.08
CA LEU A 36 -22.04 29.46 -9.35
C LEU A 36 -21.87 29.12 -7.86
N TYR A 37 -22.63 29.78 -7.01
CA TYR A 37 -22.56 29.60 -5.56
C TYR A 37 -23.94 29.24 -5.01
N SER A 38 -23.96 28.19 -4.16
CA SER A 38 -25.18 27.67 -3.54
C SER A 38 -25.02 27.48 -2.04
N ARG A 39 -26.08 27.69 -1.27
CA ARG A 39 -26.18 27.29 0.13
C ARG A 39 -26.86 25.93 0.28
N ASN A 40 -27.55 25.46 -0.75
CA ASN A 40 -28.16 24.15 -0.74
C ASN A 40 -27.05 23.10 -0.85
N GLY A 41 -26.91 22.28 0.17
CA GLY A 41 -25.91 21.22 0.29
C GLY A 41 -26.45 19.83 0.03
N GLN A 42 -27.60 19.68 -0.61
CA GLN A 42 -28.12 18.39 -1.02
C GLN A 42 -27.43 17.93 -2.30
N PHE A 43 -26.48 17.02 -2.15
CA PHE A 43 -25.73 16.47 -3.26
C PHE A 43 -26.04 14.98 -3.46
N LYS A 44 -25.75 14.51 -4.66
CA LYS A 44 -25.81 13.12 -5.07
C LYS A 44 -24.70 12.84 -6.08
N VAL A 45 -24.38 11.57 -6.27
CA VAL A 45 -23.44 11.15 -7.32
C VAL A 45 -24.24 10.83 -8.57
N ASP A 46 -23.85 11.40 -9.71
CA ASP A 46 -24.43 11.09 -11.00
C ASP A 46 -23.81 9.79 -11.59
N ARG A 47 -24.35 9.32 -12.74
CA ARG A 47 -23.87 8.11 -13.42
C ARG A 47 -22.42 8.21 -13.91
N ASP A 48 -21.91 9.43 -14.09
CA ASP A 48 -20.56 9.70 -14.56
C ASP A 48 -19.58 9.88 -13.39
N GLY A 49 -20.09 9.76 -12.14
CA GLY A 49 -19.34 9.86 -10.90
C GLY A 49 -19.20 11.27 -10.35
N TYR A 50 -19.79 12.30 -10.99
CA TYR A 50 -19.72 13.65 -10.47
C TYR A 50 -20.64 13.85 -9.27
N VAL A 51 -20.16 14.59 -8.29
CA VAL A 51 -20.98 15.06 -7.18
C VAL A 51 -21.81 16.25 -7.66
N VAL A 52 -23.12 16.08 -7.77
CA VAL A 52 -24.03 17.08 -8.36
C VAL A 52 -25.13 17.45 -7.38
N ASN A 53 -25.63 18.69 -7.48
CA ASN A 53 -26.83 19.11 -6.79
C ASN A 53 -28.10 18.66 -7.56
N ASN A 54 -29.27 19.02 -7.05
CA ASN A 54 -30.55 18.65 -7.69
C ASN A 54 -30.76 19.32 -9.07
N ASP A 55 -30.07 20.41 -9.36
CA ASP A 55 -30.11 21.10 -10.64
C ASP A 55 -29.09 20.51 -11.66
N GLY A 56 -28.33 19.48 -11.27
CA GLY A 56 -27.31 18.85 -12.11
C GLY A 56 -25.98 19.60 -12.17
N LEU A 57 -25.80 20.64 -11.35
CA LEU A 57 -24.54 21.38 -11.25
C LEU A 57 -23.53 20.58 -10.41
N ARG A 58 -22.28 20.51 -10.88
CA ARG A 58 -21.19 19.74 -10.26
C ARG A 58 -20.56 20.52 -9.11
N LEU A 59 -20.40 19.88 -7.96
CA LEU A 59 -19.67 20.44 -6.83
C LEU A 59 -18.18 20.61 -7.19
N VAL A 60 -17.61 21.76 -6.82
CA VAL A 60 -16.21 22.10 -7.07
C VAL A 60 -15.42 21.98 -5.78
N GLY A 61 -14.26 21.38 -5.85
CA GLY A 61 -13.35 21.21 -4.72
C GLY A 61 -11.95 20.84 -5.17
N TYR A 62 -11.06 20.59 -4.22
CA TYR A 62 -9.70 20.12 -4.46
C TYR A 62 -9.69 18.60 -4.55
N GLN A 63 -9.00 18.09 -5.54
CA GLN A 63 -8.85 16.63 -5.73
C GLN A 63 -7.70 16.11 -4.87
N ALA A 64 -7.78 14.85 -4.48
CA ALA A 64 -6.68 14.12 -3.85
C ALA A 64 -5.97 13.25 -4.89
N ASP A 65 -4.72 12.91 -4.61
CA ASP A 65 -3.99 11.88 -5.33
C ASP A 65 -4.47 10.46 -4.92
N PRO A 66 -4.00 9.39 -5.58
CA PRO A 66 -4.37 8.01 -5.23
C PRO A 66 -3.99 7.60 -3.79
N THR A 67 -3.09 8.32 -3.13
CA THR A 67 -2.69 8.10 -1.73
C THR A 67 -3.57 8.83 -0.73
N GLY A 68 -4.54 9.66 -1.21
CA GLY A 68 -5.46 10.43 -0.39
C GLY A 68 -4.93 11.81 0.02
N ILE A 69 -3.80 12.26 -0.51
CA ILE A 69 -3.25 13.59 -0.23
C ILE A 69 -3.95 14.62 -1.11
N ILE A 70 -4.57 15.64 -0.49
CA ILE A 70 -5.23 16.73 -1.21
C ILE A 70 -4.18 17.56 -1.95
N LEU A 71 -4.34 17.66 -3.26
CA LEU A 71 -3.43 18.42 -4.11
C LEU A 71 -3.78 19.91 -4.07
N PRO A 72 -2.87 20.78 -3.61
CA PRO A 72 -3.06 22.22 -3.69
C PRO A 72 -2.96 22.64 -5.16
N GLY A 73 -4.07 23.14 -5.72
CA GLY A 73 -4.14 23.53 -7.13
C GLY A 73 -5.44 24.24 -7.45
N ASN A 74 -5.82 24.26 -8.71
CA ASN A 74 -7.11 24.80 -9.11
C ASN A 74 -8.25 23.87 -8.67
N ALA A 75 -9.23 24.41 -7.99
CA ALA A 75 -10.45 23.68 -7.67
C ALA A 75 -11.16 23.24 -8.97
N ALA A 76 -11.59 21.99 -9.01
CA ALA A 76 -12.23 21.36 -10.16
C ALA A 76 -13.51 20.63 -9.74
N ALA A 77 -14.34 20.25 -10.71
CA ALA A 77 -15.52 19.45 -10.43
C ALA A 77 -15.12 18.13 -9.76
N LEU A 78 -15.68 17.87 -8.58
CA LEU A 78 -15.41 16.66 -7.82
C LEU A 78 -16.02 15.45 -8.51
N ARG A 79 -15.20 14.45 -8.76
CA ARG A 79 -15.59 13.20 -9.35
C ARG A 79 -15.13 12.03 -8.47
N LEU A 80 -16.06 11.18 -8.13
CA LEU A 80 -15.79 9.94 -7.45
C LEU A 80 -15.50 8.83 -8.47
N PRO A 81 -14.54 7.97 -8.24
CA PRO A 81 -14.30 6.80 -9.08
C PRO A 81 -15.46 5.80 -8.93
N THR A 82 -16.48 5.91 -9.77
CA THR A 82 -17.62 4.97 -9.80
C THR A 82 -17.28 3.68 -10.55
N ALA A 83 -16.31 3.73 -11.47
CA ALA A 83 -15.66 2.53 -11.97
C ALA A 83 -14.77 1.98 -10.83
N GLY A 84 -14.76 0.66 -10.63
CA GLY A 84 -13.87 0.04 -9.63
C GLY A 84 -12.43 0.51 -9.80
N ILE A 85 -11.70 0.58 -8.71
CA ILE A 85 -10.25 0.84 -8.75
C ILE A 85 -9.61 -0.40 -9.37
N GLU A 86 -8.93 -0.22 -10.50
CA GLU A 86 -8.17 -1.30 -11.10
C GLU A 86 -7.04 -1.74 -10.15
N PRO A 87 -6.76 -3.04 -10.05
CA PRO A 87 -5.69 -3.51 -9.18
C PRO A 87 -4.34 -3.02 -9.68
N GLN A 88 -3.40 -2.87 -8.76
CA GLN A 88 -2.02 -2.58 -9.09
C GLN A 88 -1.13 -3.72 -8.60
N ALA A 89 -0.36 -4.30 -9.52
CA ALA A 89 0.66 -5.26 -9.14
C ALA A 89 1.75 -4.58 -8.31
N THR A 90 2.29 -5.31 -7.33
CA THR A 90 3.42 -4.83 -6.53
C THR A 90 4.65 -4.69 -7.42
N THR A 91 5.29 -3.52 -7.38
CA THR A 91 6.52 -3.21 -8.11
C THR A 91 7.69 -2.90 -7.18
N GLU A 92 7.40 -2.47 -5.96
CA GLU A 92 8.40 -2.07 -4.97
C GLU A 92 8.05 -2.61 -3.59
N ILE A 93 9.06 -3.09 -2.88
CA ILE A 93 8.98 -3.57 -1.50
C ILE A 93 10.11 -2.92 -0.73
N GLU A 94 9.78 -2.18 0.32
CA GLU A 94 10.72 -1.55 1.22
C GLU A 94 10.74 -2.27 2.56
N MET A 95 11.94 -2.56 3.08
CA MET A 95 12.11 -3.30 4.32
C MET A 95 13.16 -2.64 5.21
N GLU A 96 12.74 -2.16 6.37
CA GLU A 96 13.61 -1.69 7.43
C GLU A 96 13.55 -2.64 8.62
N MET A 97 14.69 -3.11 9.09
CA MET A 97 14.76 -4.11 10.15
C MET A 97 16.10 -4.08 10.88
N ASN A 98 16.10 -4.65 12.08
CA ASN A 98 17.33 -5.03 12.78
C ASN A 98 17.50 -6.53 12.75
N LEU A 99 18.63 -7.02 12.23
CA LEU A 99 19.09 -8.40 12.35
C LEU A 99 19.99 -8.53 13.57
N ASP A 100 19.74 -9.53 14.43
CA ASP A 100 20.48 -9.67 15.70
C ASP A 100 21.93 -10.11 15.45
N ALA A 101 22.88 -9.21 15.65
CA ALA A 101 24.31 -9.48 15.48
C ALA A 101 24.80 -10.69 16.32
N ARG A 102 24.14 -10.96 17.46
CA ARG A 102 24.48 -12.05 18.40
C ARG A 102 24.00 -13.41 17.94
N SER A 103 23.14 -13.47 16.93
CA SER A 103 22.63 -14.75 16.41
C SER A 103 23.76 -15.66 15.96
N ALA A 104 23.58 -16.97 16.21
CA ALA A 104 24.47 -17.98 15.69
C ALA A 104 24.31 -18.13 14.17
N THR A 105 25.36 -18.60 13.50
CA THR A 105 25.29 -19.03 12.10
C THR A 105 24.43 -20.29 12.02
N THR A 106 23.41 -20.27 11.14
CA THR A 106 22.47 -21.37 10.91
C THR A 106 22.61 -21.97 9.52
N ALA A 107 23.43 -21.39 8.65
CA ALA A 107 23.70 -21.94 7.32
C ALA A 107 24.32 -23.32 7.45
N PRO A 108 23.66 -24.38 6.96
CA PRO A 108 24.19 -25.75 7.07
C PRO A 108 25.43 -25.91 6.19
N THR A 109 26.39 -26.72 6.65
CA THR A 109 27.60 -27.03 5.88
C THR A 109 27.37 -28.19 4.90
N VAL A 110 26.30 -28.95 5.08
CA VAL A 110 25.91 -30.12 4.27
C VAL A 110 24.38 -30.18 4.18
N GLY A 111 23.85 -30.48 3.01
CA GLY A 111 22.41 -30.57 2.76
C GLY A 111 21.83 -29.34 2.07
N PRO A 112 20.51 -29.19 2.05
CA PRO A 112 19.85 -28.00 1.49
C PRO A 112 20.23 -26.75 2.29
N ALA A 113 20.32 -25.60 1.60
CA ALA A 113 20.74 -24.35 2.21
C ALA A 113 19.79 -23.88 3.33
N ILE A 114 18.52 -24.25 3.26
CA ILE A 114 17.47 -23.92 4.24
C ILE A 114 16.34 -24.95 4.16
N ASP A 115 15.68 -25.24 5.27
CA ASP A 115 14.39 -25.91 5.34
C ASP A 115 13.38 -24.95 5.98
N PHE A 116 12.40 -24.49 5.22
CA PHE A 116 11.40 -23.51 5.68
C PHE A 116 10.47 -24.07 6.76
N THR A 117 10.42 -25.38 6.95
CA THR A 117 9.64 -26.04 8.00
C THR A 117 10.44 -26.27 9.29
N ASP A 118 11.77 -26.17 9.22
CA ASP A 118 12.67 -26.32 10.36
C ASP A 118 13.21 -24.94 10.81
N PRO A 119 12.69 -24.37 11.92
CA PRO A 119 13.12 -23.07 12.42
C PRO A 119 14.59 -23.03 12.90
N THR A 120 15.29 -24.16 12.96
CA THR A 120 16.71 -24.18 13.31
C THR A 120 17.61 -23.84 12.12
N THR A 121 17.08 -23.85 10.90
CA THR A 121 17.83 -23.58 9.66
C THR A 121 17.86 -22.09 9.26
N TYR A 122 17.13 -21.24 9.98
CA TYR A 122 17.15 -19.79 9.80
C TYR A 122 17.03 -19.08 11.16
N ASN A 123 17.35 -17.80 11.23
CA ASN A 123 17.36 -17.05 12.48
C ASN A 123 16.06 -16.29 12.74
N SER A 124 15.44 -15.78 11.69
CA SER A 124 14.20 -15.02 11.78
C SER A 124 13.45 -15.03 10.46
N ALA A 125 12.16 -14.74 10.53
CA ALA A 125 11.31 -14.61 9.35
C ALA A 125 10.28 -13.49 9.55
N THR A 126 9.87 -12.88 8.44
CA THR A 126 8.74 -11.95 8.38
C THR A 126 7.95 -12.18 7.10
N SER A 127 6.68 -11.81 7.09
CA SER A 127 5.83 -12.00 5.92
C SER A 127 4.98 -10.78 5.63
N MET A 128 4.63 -10.62 4.36
CA MET A 128 3.71 -9.61 3.88
C MET A 128 2.87 -10.15 2.72
N THR A 129 1.80 -9.45 2.41
CA THR A 129 1.00 -9.71 1.21
C THR A 129 1.41 -8.76 0.11
N VAL A 130 1.64 -9.30 -1.08
CA VAL A 130 1.83 -8.57 -2.32
C VAL A 130 0.72 -8.93 -3.31
N PHE A 131 0.56 -8.15 -4.37
CA PHE A 131 -0.55 -8.32 -5.31
C PHE A 131 -0.03 -8.52 -6.73
N ASP A 132 -0.66 -9.45 -7.45
CA ASP A 132 -0.40 -9.65 -8.88
C ASP A 132 -1.16 -8.63 -9.76
N VAL A 133 -0.99 -8.71 -11.07
CA VAL A 133 -1.62 -7.80 -12.05
C VAL A 133 -3.15 -7.88 -12.04
N LEU A 134 -3.74 -8.95 -11.52
CA LEU A 134 -5.19 -9.10 -11.34
C LEU A 134 -5.64 -8.72 -9.92
N GLY A 135 -4.72 -8.29 -9.06
CA GLY A 135 -4.98 -7.96 -7.66
C GLY A 135 -5.19 -9.18 -6.77
N GLN A 136 -4.71 -10.35 -7.21
CA GLN A 136 -4.74 -11.54 -6.37
C GLN A 136 -3.61 -11.48 -5.35
N ASP A 137 -3.92 -11.85 -4.13
CA ASP A 137 -3.00 -11.86 -3.01
C ASP A 137 -1.96 -12.99 -3.12
N VAL A 138 -0.72 -12.65 -2.83
CA VAL A 138 0.41 -13.58 -2.72
C VAL A 138 1.05 -13.35 -1.36
N ALA A 139 1.06 -14.37 -0.51
CA ALA A 139 1.78 -14.32 0.76
C ALA A 139 3.27 -14.54 0.52
N VAL A 140 4.05 -13.49 0.70
CA VAL A 140 5.52 -13.55 0.57
C VAL A 140 6.13 -13.60 1.95
N THR A 141 7.00 -14.61 2.19
CA THR A 141 7.72 -14.74 3.45
C THR A 141 9.22 -14.66 3.20
N TYR A 142 9.87 -13.81 3.98
CA TYR A 142 11.31 -13.59 3.97
C TYR A 142 11.93 -14.31 5.14
N TYR A 143 12.95 -15.13 4.88
CA TYR A 143 13.71 -15.87 5.88
C TYR A 143 15.13 -15.34 5.91
N PHE A 144 15.59 -14.94 7.08
CA PHE A 144 16.92 -14.41 7.32
C PHE A 144 17.77 -15.46 7.99
N GLN A 145 18.85 -15.84 7.31
CA GLN A 145 19.79 -16.87 7.76
C GLN A 145 21.19 -16.27 7.86
N LYS A 146 21.76 -16.29 9.05
CA LYS A 146 23.13 -15.86 9.25
C LYS A 146 24.10 -16.88 8.64
N ALA A 147 24.73 -16.50 7.54
CA ALA A 147 25.66 -17.37 6.80
C ALA A 147 27.09 -17.29 7.34
N ALA A 148 27.51 -16.11 7.77
CA ALA A 148 28.83 -15.84 8.34
C ALA A 148 28.79 -14.58 9.22
N THR A 149 29.93 -14.18 9.78
CA THR A 149 30.06 -12.86 10.43
C THR A 149 29.63 -11.77 9.47
N ASP A 150 28.73 -10.90 9.92
CA ASP A 150 28.22 -9.74 9.18
C ASP A 150 27.57 -10.07 7.82
N THR A 151 27.20 -11.36 7.60
CA THR A 151 26.65 -11.82 6.31
C THR A 151 25.38 -12.63 6.54
N TRP A 152 24.31 -12.24 5.85
CA TRP A 152 22.99 -12.83 5.95
C TRP A 152 22.43 -13.20 4.59
N ASN A 153 22.02 -14.46 4.42
CA ASN A 153 21.23 -14.89 3.28
C ASN A 153 19.76 -14.54 3.50
N VAL A 154 19.12 -14.05 2.47
CA VAL A 154 17.67 -13.78 2.43
C VAL A 154 17.03 -14.75 1.47
N PHE A 155 16.26 -15.69 1.99
CA PHE A 155 15.43 -16.58 1.18
C PHE A 155 14.01 -16.06 1.17
N VAL A 156 13.35 -16.21 0.04
CA VAL A 156 11.98 -15.71 -0.14
C VAL A 156 11.11 -16.85 -0.65
N THR A 157 9.93 -16.98 -0.06
CA THR A 157 8.89 -17.89 -0.55
C THR A 157 7.64 -17.11 -0.95
N ALA A 158 6.94 -17.58 -1.97
CA ALA A 158 5.62 -17.11 -2.37
C ALA A 158 4.62 -18.24 -2.12
N ASN A 159 3.62 -18.02 -1.28
CA ASN A 159 2.65 -19.03 -0.84
C ASN A 159 3.33 -20.35 -0.41
N GLY A 160 4.48 -20.23 0.31
CA GLY A 160 5.27 -21.36 0.80
C GLY A 160 6.22 -22.01 -0.21
N THR A 161 6.23 -21.57 -1.47
CA THR A 161 7.13 -22.07 -2.51
C THR A 161 8.33 -21.12 -2.66
N PRO A 162 9.58 -21.59 -2.66
CA PRO A 162 10.74 -20.73 -2.86
C PRO A 162 10.68 -20.06 -4.23
N ILE A 163 10.99 -18.76 -4.29
CA ILE A 163 11.00 -18.01 -5.55
C ILE A 163 12.32 -18.20 -6.31
N ASN A 164 13.38 -18.61 -5.63
CA ASN A 164 14.68 -18.88 -6.22
C ASN A 164 15.15 -20.29 -5.87
N GLY A 165 15.68 -21.00 -6.87
CA GLY A 165 16.01 -22.42 -6.75
C GLY A 165 14.79 -23.34 -6.85
N THR A 166 14.82 -24.44 -6.10
CA THR A 166 13.71 -25.41 -6.05
C THR A 166 13.37 -25.72 -4.59
N ALA A 167 12.22 -26.36 -4.34
CA ALA A 167 11.84 -26.77 -2.99
C ALA A 167 12.89 -27.73 -2.33
N ALA A 168 13.58 -28.55 -3.13
CA ALA A 168 14.64 -29.45 -2.64
C ALA A 168 16.01 -28.77 -2.51
N ALA A 169 16.23 -27.66 -3.23
CA ALA A 169 17.47 -26.89 -3.24
C ALA A 169 17.15 -25.39 -3.36
N PRO A 170 16.60 -24.77 -2.30
CA PRO A 170 16.32 -23.34 -2.30
C PRO A 170 17.62 -22.54 -2.38
N LEU A 171 17.58 -21.43 -3.10
CA LEU A 171 18.69 -20.49 -3.22
C LEU A 171 18.30 -19.15 -2.60
N PRO A 172 19.25 -18.41 -1.99
CA PRO A 172 18.97 -17.07 -1.49
C PRO A 172 18.61 -16.14 -2.66
N SER A 173 17.61 -15.30 -2.44
CA SER A 173 17.23 -14.25 -3.40
C SER A 173 18.20 -13.08 -3.36
N THR A 174 18.80 -12.82 -2.19
CA THR A 174 19.90 -11.87 -2.02
C THR A 174 20.72 -12.23 -0.78
N THR A 175 21.89 -11.59 -0.66
CA THR A 175 22.74 -11.68 0.53
C THR A 175 23.02 -10.28 1.03
N ILE A 176 22.74 -10.04 2.31
CA ILE A 176 23.00 -8.76 2.95
C ILE A 176 24.33 -8.85 3.70
N THR A 177 25.24 -7.92 3.43
CA THR A 177 26.51 -7.82 4.13
C THR A 177 26.57 -6.48 4.87
N PHE A 178 26.96 -6.51 6.13
CA PHE A 178 27.05 -5.34 6.98
C PHE A 178 28.52 -4.93 7.24
N PRO A 179 28.76 -3.65 7.49
CA PRO A 179 30.05 -3.22 8.04
C PRO A 179 30.20 -3.68 9.51
N PRO A 180 31.41 -3.77 10.04
CA PRO A 180 31.66 -4.25 11.42
C PRO A 180 30.94 -3.42 12.51
N ASN A 181 30.53 -2.20 12.23
CA ASN A 181 29.75 -1.34 13.15
C ASN A 181 28.23 -1.60 13.09
N GLY A 182 27.76 -2.53 12.24
CA GLY A 182 26.35 -2.88 12.10
C GLY A 182 25.46 -1.82 11.44
N GLY A 183 26.06 -0.80 10.83
CA GLY A 183 25.35 0.28 10.12
C GLY A 183 24.63 -0.19 8.88
N ALA A 184 24.39 0.71 7.92
CA ALA A 184 23.75 0.40 6.65
C ALA A 184 24.49 -0.73 5.91
N PRO A 185 23.79 -1.60 5.17
CA PRO A 185 24.41 -2.67 4.39
C PRO A 185 25.48 -2.13 3.43
N THR A 186 26.52 -2.90 3.22
CA THR A 186 27.53 -2.65 2.19
C THR A 186 27.21 -3.41 0.89
N ALA A 187 26.35 -4.42 0.98
CA ALA A 187 25.74 -5.15 -0.14
C ALA A 187 24.38 -5.70 0.31
N PRO A 188 23.40 -5.74 -0.62
CA PRO A 188 23.44 -5.18 -1.98
C PRO A 188 23.57 -3.66 -1.96
N VAL A 189 23.91 -3.04 -3.07
CA VAL A 189 23.88 -1.58 -3.25
C VAL A 189 22.62 -1.25 -4.03
N GLY A 190 21.66 -0.64 -3.35
CA GLY A 190 20.34 -0.33 -3.89
C GLY A 190 19.42 -1.56 -3.98
N PRO A 191 18.20 -1.36 -4.51
CA PRO A 191 17.18 -2.40 -4.58
C PRO A 191 17.60 -3.60 -5.41
N VAL A 192 17.17 -4.79 -4.99
CA VAL A 192 17.40 -6.06 -5.66
C VAL A 192 16.17 -6.46 -6.45
N SER A 193 16.30 -6.72 -7.74
CA SER A 193 15.20 -7.23 -8.54
C SER A 193 14.92 -8.69 -8.21
N ILE A 194 13.69 -9.01 -7.84
CA ILE A 194 13.22 -10.37 -7.60
C ILE A 194 12.01 -10.66 -8.49
N ASP A 195 11.90 -11.91 -8.95
CA ASP A 195 10.75 -12.40 -9.69
C ASP A 195 9.94 -13.34 -8.80
N ILE A 196 8.66 -13.07 -8.63
CA ILE A 196 7.74 -13.91 -7.90
C ILE A 196 6.97 -14.76 -8.91
N PRO A 197 7.19 -16.09 -8.96
CA PRO A 197 6.53 -16.95 -9.92
C PRO A 197 5.02 -17.06 -9.63
N ALA A 198 4.27 -17.51 -10.62
CA ALA A 198 2.89 -17.89 -10.43
C ALA A 198 2.79 -19.02 -9.40
N THR A 199 1.91 -18.87 -8.42
CA THR A 199 1.68 -19.83 -7.34
C THR A 199 0.18 -20.03 -7.13
N THR A 200 -0.21 -20.98 -6.30
CA THR A 200 -1.60 -21.12 -5.88
C THR A 200 -1.74 -20.46 -4.50
N ASN A 201 -2.64 -19.49 -4.40
CA ASN A 201 -2.90 -18.81 -3.13
C ASN A 201 -3.76 -19.68 -2.19
N VAL A 202 -3.95 -19.20 -0.96
CA VAL A 202 -4.71 -19.94 0.08
C VAL A 202 -6.17 -20.21 -0.31
N ASN A 203 -6.73 -19.44 -1.23
CA ASN A 203 -8.07 -19.60 -1.74
C ASN A 203 -8.17 -20.61 -2.92
N GLY A 204 -7.04 -21.20 -3.32
CA GLY A 204 -6.93 -22.13 -4.43
C GLY A 204 -6.86 -21.47 -5.81
N ALA A 205 -6.76 -20.15 -5.89
CA ALA A 205 -6.64 -19.43 -7.15
C ALA A 205 -5.17 -19.42 -7.62
N GLN A 206 -4.98 -19.58 -8.92
CA GLN A 206 -3.66 -19.46 -9.57
C GLN A 206 -3.33 -17.99 -9.75
N THR A 207 -2.28 -17.52 -9.08
CA THR A 207 -1.79 -16.14 -9.23
C THR A 207 -1.01 -15.97 -10.54
N ARG A 208 -0.85 -14.72 -10.96
CA ARG A 208 0.04 -14.37 -12.07
C ARG A 208 1.45 -14.10 -11.57
N PRO A 209 2.50 -14.32 -12.38
CA PRO A 209 3.85 -13.96 -11.97
C PRO A 209 3.97 -12.44 -11.80
N ILE A 210 4.73 -12.01 -10.79
CA ILE A 210 5.07 -10.61 -10.55
C ILE A 210 6.56 -10.48 -10.83
N LEU A 211 6.91 -9.82 -11.93
CA LEU A 211 8.28 -9.77 -12.43
C LEU A 211 8.93 -8.44 -12.12
N GLY A 212 10.22 -8.48 -11.81
CA GLY A 212 11.05 -7.29 -11.64
C GLY A 212 10.74 -6.47 -10.39
N VAL A 213 10.16 -7.10 -9.35
CA VAL A 213 9.88 -6.41 -8.07
C VAL A 213 11.19 -5.93 -7.46
N GLN A 214 11.24 -4.65 -7.11
CA GLN A 214 12.41 -4.03 -6.49
C GLN A 214 12.33 -4.21 -4.97
N LEU A 215 13.16 -5.09 -4.42
CA LEU A 215 13.28 -5.31 -2.98
C LEU A 215 14.37 -4.40 -2.43
N ASP A 216 13.99 -3.37 -1.68
CA ASP A 216 14.90 -2.47 -0.99
C ASP A 216 15.13 -2.94 0.45
N VAL A 217 16.38 -3.19 0.79
CA VAL A 217 16.86 -3.58 2.12
C VAL A 217 17.88 -2.58 2.68
N ASP A 218 18.04 -1.41 2.09
CA ASP A 218 19.02 -0.39 2.54
C ASP A 218 18.72 0.11 3.96
N GLY A 219 17.44 0.00 4.39
CA GLY A 219 16.99 0.27 5.75
C GLY A 219 17.42 -0.78 6.80
N ALA A 220 17.96 -1.93 6.39
CA ALA A 220 18.40 -2.96 7.33
C ALA A 220 19.60 -2.52 8.17
N ARG A 221 19.67 -3.03 9.40
CA ARG A 221 20.77 -2.81 10.35
C ARG A 221 21.10 -4.12 11.04
N GLN A 222 22.33 -4.22 11.59
CA GLN A 222 22.77 -5.38 12.35
C GLN A 222 23.35 -4.94 13.70
N PHE A 223 22.50 -4.78 14.69
CA PHE A 223 22.92 -4.43 16.04
C PHE A 223 22.73 -5.61 17.01
N GLY A 224 23.37 -5.53 18.20
CA GLY A 224 23.23 -6.50 19.29
C GLY A 224 21.88 -6.42 20.03
N SER A 225 20.78 -6.22 19.30
CA SER A 225 19.40 -6.24 19.78
C SER A 225 18.60 -7.31 19.03
N PRO A 226 17.50 -7.80 19.61
CA PRO A 226 16.66 -8.79 18.96
C PRO A 226 16.21 -8.38 17.57
N PHE A 227 15.90 -9.37 16.72
CA PHE A 227 15.26 -9.15 15.44
C PHE A 227 13.97 -8.32 15.60
N GLY A 228 13.80 -7.34 14.76
CA GLY A 228 12.60 -6.52 14.71
C GLY A 228 12.48 -5.81 13.38
N VAL A 229 11.27 -5.81 12.83
CA VAL A 229 10.94 -5.07 11.61
C VAL A 229 10.32 -3.74 12.02
N THR A 230 10.88 -2.63 11.54
CA THR A 230 10.41 -1.27 11.83
C THR A 230 9.57 -0.70 10.70
N ASN A 231 9.84 -1.09 9.46
CA ASN A 231 9.01 -0.79 8.31
C ASN A 231 8.99 -1.97 7.35
N LEU A 232 7.80 -2.29 6.83
CA LEU A 232 7.63 -3.28 5.77
C LEU A 232 6.44 -2.82 4.91
N SER A 233 6.73 -2.26 3.76
CA SER A 233 5.74 -1.66 2.87
C SER A 233 5.88 -2.16 1.43
N GLN A 234 4.80 -2.04 0.67
CA GLN A 234 4.73 -2.36 -0.75
C GLN A 234 3.68 -1.47 -1.41
N ASP A 235 3.73 -1.31 -2.72
CA ASP A 235 2.96 -0.33 -3.51
C ASP A 235 1.74 -0.93 -4.24
N GLY A 236 1.57 -2.26 -4.24
CA GLY A 236 0.46 -2.93 -4.92
C GLY A 236 -0.84 -2.94 -4.09
N TYR A 237 -1.97 -3.15 -4.76
CA TYR A 237 -3.27 -3.29 -4.10
C TYR A 237 -4.27 -4.12 -4.92
N ALA A 238 -5.23 -4.71 -4.21
CA ALA A 238 -6.35 -5.43 -4.79
C ALA A 238 -7.34 -4.48 -5.49
N PRO A 239 -8.18 -4.97 -6.42
CA PRO A 239 -9.23 -4.17 -7.01
C PRO A 239 -10.18 -3.65 -5.93
N GLY A 240 -10.51 -2.39 -6.00
CA GLY A 240 -11.44 -1.73 -5.08
C GLY A 240 -12.76 -1.38 -5.75
N GLN A 241 -13.84 -1.41 -5.00
CA GLN A 241 -15.13 -0.86 -5.42
C GLN A 241 -15.56 0.20 -4.41
N LEU A 242 -16.09 1.31 -4.91
CA LEU A 242 -16.66 2.33 -4.06
C LEU A 242 -17.89 1.76 -3.33
N THR A 243 -17.77 1.51 -2.04
CA THR A 243 -18.86 0.95 -1.21
C THR A 243 -19.57 2.01 -0.39
N ALA A 244 -18.89 3.11 -0.06
CA ALA A 244 -19.45 4.18 0.73
C ALA A 244 -18.76 5.51 0.44
N VAL A 245 -19.48 6.60 0.65
CA VAL A 245 -18.96 7.96 0.66
C VAL A 245 -19.29 8.57 2.00
N ALA A 246 -18.32 9.20 2.63
CA ALA A 246 -18.51 9.95 3.86
C ALA A 246 -17.88 11.34 3.73
N VAL A 247 -18.42 12.31 4.44
CA VAL A 247 -17.84 13.65 4.52
C VAL A 247 -17.47 13.94 5.95
N GLU A 248 -16.23 14.29 6.19
CA GLU A 248 -15.72 14.64 7.51
C GLU A 248 -16.09 16.10 7.89
N SER A 249 -15.96 16.42 9.17
CA SER A 249 -16.36 17.73 9.71
C SER A 249 -15.53 18.90 9.17
N ASP A 250 -14.37 18.64 8.60
CA ASP A 250 -13.46 19.58 7.94
C ASP A 250 -13.78 19.77 6.44
N GLY A 251 -14.79 19.03 5.93
CA GLY A 251 -15.22 19.09 4.53
C GLY A 251 -14.45 18.17 3.58
N ILE A 252 -13.65 17.23 4.11
CA ILE A 252 -12.98 16.22 3.30
C ILE A 252 -13.99 15.12 2.93
N LEU A 253 -14.12 14.87 1.62
CA LEU A 253 -14.98 13.84 1.08
C LEU A 253 -14.16 12.56 0.92
N MET A 254 -14.49 11.55 1.72
CA MET A 254 -13.81 10.25 1.73
C MET A 254 -14.62 9.22 0.96
N ALA A 255 -13.99 8.58 -0.02
CA ALA A 255 -14.49 7.40 -0.71
C ALA A 255 -13.92 6.13 -0.05
N ARG A 256 -14.78 5.15 0.25
CA ARG A 256 -14.38 3.86 0.87
C ARG A 256 -14.92 2.68 0.06
#